data_1e6d344c0b80a6e60c03a820f2178daf
#
_entry.id   1e6d344c0b80a6e60c03a820f2178daf
#
_cell.length_a   1.000
_cell.length_b   1.000
_cell.length_c   1.000
_cell.angle_alpha   90.00
_cell.angle_beta   90.00
_cell.angle_gamma   90.00
#
_symmetry.space_group_name_H-M   'P 1'
#
loop_
_entity.id
_entity.type
_entity.pdbx_description
1 polymer ?
#
loop_
_entity_poly.entity_id
_entity_poly.type
_entity_poly.pdbx_seq_one_letter_code
_entity_poly.pdbx_strand_id
1 'polypeptide(L)'
;MIDHIGLHVSDIARAKEFYLKALAPLGYGIVMQVSAEDTCGAPAVGFGADQKPSLWIGQGEPKSGPMHVAFVAPNRAAVDAFYEAAIRAGGKDNADPDFGPNITPTITEPSCSIRYL
;
A
#
# COMPACT_ATOMS: atom_id res chain seq x y z
N MET A 1 1.14 2.31 20.22
CA MET A 1 1.71 1.74 18.97
C MET A 1 0.58 1.28 18.06
N ILE A 2 0.67 1.57 16.78
CA ILE A 2 -0.34 1.15 15.81
C ILE A 2 -0.09 -0.32 15.43
N ASP A 3 -1.12 -1.16 15.51
CA ASP A 3 -1.04 -2.56 15.12
C ASP A 3 -1.19 -2.74 13.61
N HIS A 4 -2.23 -2.16 13.05
CA HIS A 4 -2.50 -2.18 11.61
C HIS A 4 -3.32 -0.96 11.20
N ILE A 5 -3.33 -0.67 9.91
CA ILE A 5 -4.19 0.34 9.30
C ILE A 5 -5.02 -0.27 8.18
N GLY A 6 -6.18 0.30 7.92
CA GLY A 6 -7.07 -0.14 6.84
C GLY A 6 -7.39 0.99 5.89
N LEU A 7 -7.37 0.68 4.61
CA LEU A 7 -7.74 1.59 3.53
C LEU A 7 -8.87 0.98 2.72
N HIS A 8 -9.83 1.81 2.32
CA HIS A 8 -10.86 1.40 1.39
C HIS A 8 -10.51 1.79 -0.04
N VAL A 9 -10.76 0.89 -0.97
CA VAL A 9 -10.54 1.10 -2.39
C VAL A 9 -11.78 0.72 -3.19
N SER A 10 -11.98 1.37 -4.32
CA SER A 10 -13.14 1.10 -5.18
C SER A 10 -12.99 -0.18 -6.00
N ASP A 11 -11.76 -0.60 -6.30
CA ASP A 11 -11.45 -1.81 -7.06
C ASP A 11 -10.36 -2.59 -6.32
N ILE A 12 -10.77 -3.56 -5.52
CA ILE A 12 -9.86 -4.35 -4.70
C ILE A 12 -8.93 -5.25 -5.54
N ALA A 13 -9.40 -5.75 -6.68
CA ALA A 13 -8.58 -6.61 -7.53
C ALA A 13 -7.37 -5.83 -8.07
N ARG A 14 -7.59 -4.61 -8.54
CA ARG A 14 -6.55 -3.72 -9.04
C ARG A 14 -5.62 -3.25 -7.92
N ALA A 15 -6.18 -2.86 -6.78
CA ALA A 15 -5.40 -2.43 -5.63
C ALA A 15 -4.53 -3.57 -5.07
N LYS A 16 -5.08 -4.77 -4.96
CA LYS A 16 -4.35 -5.97 -4.55
C LYS A 16 -3.12 -6.20 -5.42
N GLU A 17 -3.28 -6.13 -6.71
CA GLU A 17 -2.17 -6.32 -7.66
C GLU A 17 -1.11 -5.23 -7.52
N PHE A 18 -1.54 -3.97 -7.38
CA PHE A 18 -0.64 -2.84 -7.16
C PHE A 18 0.19 -3.02 -5.90
N TYR A 19 -0.44 -3.25 -4.75
CA TYR A 19 0.25 -3.39 -3.47
C TYR A 19 1.14 -4.63 -3.42
N LEU A 20 0.72 -5.72 -4.03
CA LEU A 20 1.53 -6.94 -4.10
C LEU A 20 2.87 -6.66 -4.80
N LYS A 21 2.85 -5.93 -5.89
CA LYS A 21 4.05 -5.56 -6.65
C LYS A 21 4.88 -4.49 -5.96
N ALA A 22 4.23 -3.45 -5.46
CA ALA A 22 4.91 -2.31 -4.85
C ALA A 22 5.59 -2.67 -3.52
N LEU A 23 4.95 -3.49 -2.70
CA LEU A 23 5.44 -3.84 -1.37
C LEU A 23 6.42 -5.03 -1.36
N ALA A 24 6.53 -5.78 -2.45
CA ALA A 24 7.43 -6.93 -2.54
C ALA A 24 8.90 -6.56 -2.23
N PRO A 25 9.46 -5.45 -2.75
CA PRO A 25 10.84 -5.05 -2.42
C PRO A 25 11.08 -4.74 -0.94
N LEU A 26 10.01 -4.48 -0.17
CA LEU A 26 10.08 -4.25 1.26
C LEU A 26 9.95 -5.52 2.08
N GLY A 27 9.78 -6.68 1.44
CA GLY A 27 9.56 -7.95 2.10
C GLY A 27 8.11 -8.16 2.57
N TYR A 28 7.17 -7.36 2.12
CA TYR A 28 5.76 -7.52 2.44
C TYR A 28 5.04 -8.31 1.34
N GLY A 29 4.17 -9.19 1.76
CA GLY A 29 3.32 -9.97 0.87
C GLY A 29 1.91 -10.10 1.43
N ILE A 30 1.07 -10.83 0.74
CA ILE A 30 -0.27 -11.14 1.22
C ILE A 30 -0.17 -12.14 2.37
N VAL A 31 -0.64 -11.73 3.53
CA VAL A 31 -0.66 -12.56 4.74
C VAL A 31 -2.03 -13.19 4.93
N MET A 32 -3.09 -12.43 4.61
CA MET A 32 -4.45 -12.88 4.83
C MET A 32 -5.38 -12.30 3.78
N GLN A 33 -6.35 -13.11 3.36
CA GLN A 33 -7.43 -12.65 2.50
C GLN A 33 -8.74 -13.08 3.13
N VAL A 34 -9.72 -12.18 3.17
CA VAL A 34 -11.07 -12.48 3.62
C VAL A 34 -12.06 -12.20 2.48
N SER A 35 -12.97 -13.14 2.28
CA SER A 35 -13.98 -13.01 1.25
C SER A 35 -15.14 -12.11 1.70
N ALA A 36 -15.98 -11.72 0.76
CA ALA A 36 -17.21 -10.99 1.07
C ALA A 36 -18.13 -11.77 2.01
N GLU A 37 -18.10 -13.09 1.93
CA GLU A 37 -18.90 -13.96 2.80
C GLU A 37 -18.41 -13.92 4.25
N ASP A 38 -17.11 -13.84 4.47
CA ASP A 38 -16.49 -13.82 5.80
C ASP A 38 -16.63 -12.46 6.51
N THR A 39 -16.84 -11.38 5.75
CA THR A 39 -16.81 -10.00 6.26
C THR A 39 -18.16 -9.29 6.22
N CYS A 40 -19.24 -10.03 6.00
CA CYS A 40 -20.58 -9.45 5.86
C CYS A 40 -20.72 -8.46 4.70
N GLY A 41 -20.01 -8.69 3.59
CA GLY A 41 -20.28 -7.99 2.35
C GLY A 41 -19.09 -7.33 1.66
N ALA A 42 -17.91 -7.25 2.27
CA ALA A 42 -16.77 -6.61 1.64
C ALA A 42 -15.50 -7.45 1.74
N PRO A 43 -14.90 -7.85 0.59
CA PRO A 43 -13.62 -8.54 0.63
C PRO A 43 -12.49 -7.62 1.09
N ALA A 44 -11.47 -8.20 1.72
CA ALA A 44 -10.29 -7.48 2.17
C ALA A 44 -9.03 -8.33 2.04
N VAL A 45 -7.90 -7.66 1.87
CA VAL A 45 -6.58 -8.28 1.76
C VAL A 45 -5.64 -7.63 2.76
N GLY A 46 -4.97 -8.45 3.56
CA GLY A 46 -3.97 -7.99 4.53
C GLY A 46 -2.56 -8.24 4.01
N PHE A 47 -1.76 -7.19 3.97
CA PHE A 47 -0.35 -7.23 3.61
C PHE A 47 0.52 -7.06 4.83
N GLY A 48 1.63 -7.76 4.87
CA GLY A 48 2.56 -7.66 5.97
C GLY A 48 3.76 -8.57 5.80
N ALA A 49 4.54 -8.66 6.87
CA ALA A 49 5.66 -9.57 7.01
C ALA A 49 5.45 -10.45 8.24
N ASP A 50 6.20 -11.56 8.32
CA ASP A 50 6.17 -12.47 9.47
C ASP A 50 4.76 -12.92 9.88
N GLN A 51 3.93 -13.19 8.90
CA GLN A 51 2.54 -13.65 9.07
C GLN A 51 1.63 -12.65 9.83
N LYS A 52 2.05 -11.41 9.96
CA LYS A 52 1.24 -10.37 10.59
C LYS A 52 0.81 -9.33 9.55
N PRO A 53 -0.50 -9.17 9.28
CA PRO A 53 -0.98 -8.11 8.41
C PRO A 53 -0.91 -6.76 9.13
N SER A 54 -0.22 -5.80 8.52
CA SER A 54 -0.11 -4.44 9.03
C SER A 54 -0.82 -3.41 8.15
N LEU A 55 -1.08 -3.76 6.90
CA LEU A 55 -1.86 -2.94 5.97
C LEU A 55 -3.03 -3.76 5.44
N TRP A 56 -4.25 -3.30 5.70
CA TRP A 56 -5.46 -3.90 5.17
C TRP A 56 -6.04 -3.04 4.04
N ILE A 57 -6.35 -3.68 2.93
CA ILE A 57 -7.05 -3.05 1.82
C ILE A 57 -8.42 -3.70 1.70
N GLY A 58 -9.46 -2.92 1.86
CA GLY A 58 -10.85 -3.39 1.79
C GLY A 58 -11.60 -2.79 0.61
N GLN A 59 -12.53 -3.55 0.06
CA GLN A 59 -13.47 -3.05 -0.94
C GLN A 59 -14.44 -2.08 -0.27
N GLY A 60 -14.55 -0.88 -0.79
CA GLY A 60 -15.46 0.11 -0.24
C GLY A 60 -15.27 1.46 -0.89
N GLU A 61 -15.96 2.45 -0.36
CA GLU A 61 -15.82 3.82 -0.83
C GLU A 61 -14.50 4.42 -0.31
N PRO A 62 -13.62 4.89 -1.21
CA PRO A 62 -12.37 5.52 -0.78
C PRO A 62 -12.64 6.78 0.04
N LYS A 63 -11.81 6.99 1.04
CA LYS A 63 -11.86 8.23 1.83
C LYS A 63 -11.46 9.41 0.95
N SER A 64 -12.22 10.49 1.03
CA SER A 64 -11.88 11.74 0.36
C SER A 64 -10.82 12.51 1.15
N GLY A 65 -9.97 13.24 0.44
CA GLY A 65 -8.90 14.04 1.02
C GLY A 65 -7.54 13.34 1.03
N PRO A 66 -6.48 14.06 1.36
CA PRO A 66 -5.12 13.53 1.36
C PRO A 66 -4.91 12.51 2.49
N MET A 67 -4.18 11.44 2.18
CA MET A 67 -3.75 10.45 3.14
C MET A 67 -2.28 10.14 2.92
N HIS A 68 -1.55 9.99 4.01
CA HIS A 68 -0.12 9.66 3.97
C HIS A 68 0.10 8.36 4.76
N VAL A 69 0.67 7.36 4.11
CA VAL A 69 1.09 6.11 4.73
C VAL A 69 2.57 5.90 4.40
N ALA A 70 3.38 5.69 5.42
CA ALA A 70 4.82 5.45 5.25
C ALA A 70 5.16 4.03 5.70
N PHE A 71 5.99 3.37 4.91
CA PHE A 71 6.51 2.04 5.21
C PHE A 71 7.99 2.12 5.58
N VAL A 72 8.39 1.33 6.55
CA VAL A 72 9.80 1.20 6.91
C VAL A 72 10.49 0.31 5.87
N ALA A 73 11.64 0.77 5.40
CA ALA A 73 12.50 -0.01 4.51
C ALA A 73 13.83 -0.29 5.21
N PRO A 74 14.47 -1.45 4.96
CA PRO A 74 15.72 -1.81 5.65
C PRO A 74 16.92 -0.96 5.23
N ASN A 75 16.89 -0.37 4.04
CA ASN A 75 18.00 0.44 3.51
C ASN A 75 17.53 1.29 2.32
N ARG A 76 18.41 2.15 1.81
CA ARG A 76 18.12 3.01 0.66
C ARG A 76 17.81 2.22 -0.62
N ALA A 77 18.51 1.11 -0.84
CA ALA A 77 18.26 0.29 -2.03
C ALA A 77 16.84 -0.26 -2.05
N ALA A 78 16.29 -0.63 -0.89
CA ALA A 78 14.90 -1.07 -0.78
C ALA A 78 13.90 0.07 -1.04
N VAL A 79 14.21 1.30 -0.64
CA VAL A 79 13.40 2.49 -0.96
C VAL A 79 13.34 2.71 -2.47
N ASP A 80 14.49 2.65 -3.14
CA ASP A 80 14.57 2.84 -4.59
C ASP A 80 13.84 1.71 -5.33
N ALA A 81 14.00 0.47 -4.89
CA ALA A 81 13.31 -0.68 -5.47
C ALA A 81 11.78 -0.59 -5.28
N PHE A 82 11.33 -0.13 -4.12
CA PHE A 82 9.91 0.13 -3.86
C PHE A 82 9.37 1.19 -4.83
N TYR A 83 10.07 2.30 -4.98
CA TYR A 83 9.66 3.37 -5.88
C TYR A 83 9.51 2.87 -7.32
N GLU A 84 10.52 2.17 -7.84
CA GLU A 84 10.49 1.62 -9.19
C GLU A 84 9.35 0.61 -9.37
N ALA A 85 9.18 -0.30 -8.43
CA ALA A 85 8.12 -1.32 -8.50
C ALA A 85 6.74 -0.68 -8.46
N ALA A 86 6.55 0.33 -7.61
CA ALA A 86 5.29 1.03 -7.48
C ALA A 86 4.94 1.83 -8.75
N ILE A 87 5.91 2.49 -9.36
CA ILE A 87 5.71 3.19 -10.63
C ILE A 87 5.34 2.21 -11.75
N ARG A 88 6.04 1.08 -11.85
CA ARG A 88 5.70 0.01 -12.82
C ARG A 88 4.31 -0.57 -12.61
N ALA A 89 3.87 -0.64 -11.37
CA ALA A 89 2.55 -1.16 -11.02
C ALA A 89 1.41 -0.17 -11.25
N GLY A 90 1.70 1.05 -11.70
CA GLY A 90 0.72 2.09 -12.03
C GLY A 90 0.66 3.25 -11.04
N GLY A 91 1.55 3.28 -10.06
CA GLY A 91 1.69 4.43 -9.16
C GLY A 91 2.23 5.66 -9.88
N LYS A 92 2.00 6.83 -9.31
CA LYS A 92 2.48 8.10 -9.84
C LYS A 92 3.47 8.75 -8.90
N ASP A 93 4.45 9.44 -9.47
CA ASP A 93 5.39 10.26 -8.71
C ASP A 93 4.64 11.40 -8.00
N ASN A 94 5.02 11.67 -6.76
CA ASN A 94 4.42 12.73 -5.96
C ASN A 94 4.70 14.15 -6.48
N ALA A 95 5.58 14.29 -7.46
CA ALA A 95 5.80 15.56 -8.16
C ALA A 95 4.65 15.94 -9.10
N ASP A 96 3.79 14.97 -9.45
CA ASP A 96 2.61 15.21 -10.30
C ASP A 96 1.35 15.24 -9.42
N PRO A 97 0.69 16.41 -9.27
CA PRO A 97 -0.43 16.55 -8.35
C PRO A 97 -1.73 15.88 -8.79
N ASP A 98 -1.78 15.30 -9.98
CA ASP A 98 -3.09 15.18 -10.62
C ASP A 98 -3.82 13.85 -10.44
N PHE A 99 -3.27 12.70 -10.12
CA PHE A 99 -4.14 11.51 -9.94
C PHE A 99 -3.42 10.24 -9.47
N GLY A 100 -3.99 9.58 -8.48
CA GLY A 100 -3.62 8.23 -8.05
C GLY A 100 -2.74 8.22 -6.80
N PRO A 101 -2.33 7.04 -6.33
CA PRO A 101 -1.41 6.97 -5.20
C PRO A 101 -0.07 7.60 -5.57
N ASN A 102 0.25 8.68 -4.90
CA ASN A 102 1.51 9.38 -5.07
C ASN A 102 2.59 8.73 -4.21
N ILE A 103 3.73 8.46 -4.81
CA ILE A 103 4.81 7.74 -4.17
C ILE A 103 6.00 8.68 -4.00
N THR A 104 6.49 8.79 -2.79
CA THR A 104 7.65 9.63 -2.50
C THR A 104 8.68 8.81 -1.73
N PRO A 105 9.86 8.58 -2.27
CA PRO A 105 10.96 8.11 -1.46
C PRO A 105 11.41 9.23 -0.49
N THR A 106 11.47 8.91 0.79
CA THR A 106 11.95 9.86 1.80
C THR A 106 13.45 9.70 2.00
N ILE A 107 14.18 10.80 1.94
CA ILE A 107 15.64 10.83 1.87
C ILE A 107 16.33 10.76 3.25
N THR A 108 15.64 11.08 4.33
CA THR A 108 16.23 11.27 5.66
C THR A 108 16.31 10.01 6.52
N GLU A 109 15.51 9.01 6.23
CA GLU A 109 15.55 7.68 6.86
C GLU A 109 15.17 6.64 5.81
N PRO A 110 15.51 5.36 5.99
CA PRO A 110 15.06 4.33 5.06
C PRO A 110 13.55 4.11 5.19
N SER A 111 12.79 5.01 4.64
CA SER A 111 11.35 4.92 4.59
C SER A 111 10.82 5.31 3.22
N CYS A 112 9.71 4.72 2.87
CA CYS A 112 8.99 5.03 1.66
C CYS A 112 7.51 5.26 1.99
N SER A 113 6.88 6.13 1.24
CA SER A 113 5.50 6.49 1.52
C SER A 113 4.63 6.45 0.28
N ILE A 114 3.37 6.13 0.51
CA ILE A 114 2.32 6.25 -0.49
C ILE A 114 1.38 7.35 0.01
N ARG A 115 1.14 8.31 -0.84
CA ARG A 115 0.19 9.37 -0.54
C ARG A 115 -0.99 9.25 -1.49
N TYR A 116 -2.18 9.27 -0.92
CA TYR A 116 -3.43 9.36 -1.67
C TYR A 116 -3.93 10.79 -1.61
N LEU A 117 -4.36 11.28 -2.73
CA LEU A 117 -5.03 12.57 -2.83
C LEU A 117 -6.51 12.39 -3.04
#